data_97db20cb74ee63cfb1dbed7f00f3bfae
#
_entry.id   97db20cb74ee63cfb1dbed7f00f3bfae
#
_cell.length_a   1.000
_cell.length_b   1.000
_cell.length_c   1.000
_cell.angle_alpha   90.00
_cell.angle_beta   90.00
_cell.angle_gamma   90.00
#
_symmetry.space_group_name_H-M   'P 1'
#
loop_
_entity.id
_entity.type
_entity.pdbx_description
1 polymer ?
#
loop_
_entity_poly.entity_id
_entity_poly.type
_entity_poly.pdbx_seq_one_letter_code
_entity_poly.pdbx_strand_id
1 'polypeptide(L)'
;LKGINLSIEKGEVVVILGPSGCGKSTFLRCLNGLEEIKRGQILLQNAGELGKDIPWVKARQRIGMVFQSYELFAHLSVIDNILLGPLKVQKRDRAEAEKQADELLKRVGLYDRKNAYPRELSGGQKQRIAIVRSLCMNPEIILFDEVTAALDPEMVREVLDVILGLAKDGMTMLIVTHEMNFARQVANRIVFMDKGQIIEQAKPEDFFTNPTRAVSYTHLRA
;
A
#
# COMPACT_ATOMS: atom_id res chain seq x y z
N LEU A 1 8.16 0.22 17.69
CA LEU A 1 7.03 -0.71 17.78
C LEU A 1 7.16 -1.56 19.04
N LYS A 2 6.02 -1.90 19.66
CA LYS A 2 6.01 -2.55 20.99
C LYS A 2 5.00 -3.71 20.97
N GLY A 3 5.48 -4.93 20.64
CA GLY A 3 4.68 -6.16 20.74
C GLY A 3 3.43 -6.16 19.87
N ILE A 4 3.56 -5.84 18.58
CA ILE A 4 2.45 -5.88 17.62
C ILE A 4 2.21 -7.34 17.24
N ASN A 5 0.95 -7.79 17.37
CA ASN A 5 0.46 -9.07 16.88
C ASN A 5 -0.73 -8.77 15.95
N LEU A 6 -0.59 -9.13 14.68
CA LEU A 6 -1.61 -8.92 13.66
C LEU A 6 -1.58 -10.08 12.66
N SER A 7 -2.71 -10.66 12.38
CA SER A 7 -2.91 -11.59 11.26
C SER A 7 -3.77 -10.92 10.20
N ILE A 8 -3.54 -11.26 8.94
CA ILE A 8 -4.28 -10.70 7.80
C ILE A 8 -4.64 -11.85 6.88
N GLU A 9 -5.91 -11.95 6.55
CA GLU A 9 -6.42 -12.99 5.66
C GLU A 9 -6.26 -12.60 4.19
N LYS A 10 -6.18 -13.60 3.32
CA LYS A 10 -6.13 -13.37 1.88
C LYS A 10 -7.39 -12.65 1.41
N GLY A 11 -7.21 -11.56 0.66
CA GLY A 11 -8.30 -10.71 0.19
C GLY A 11 -8.80 -9.71 1.23
N GLU A 12 -8.24 -9.70 2.43
CA GLU A 12 -8.62 -8.75 3.47
C GLU A 12 -7.97 -7.39 3.23
N VAL A 13 -8.75 -6.33 3.42
CA VAL A 13 -8.29 -4.95 3.46
C VAL A 13 -8.26 -4.47 4.89
N VAL A 14 -7.06 -4.28 5.44
CA VAL A 14 -6.84 -3.74 6.78
C VAL A 14 -6.41 -2.29 6.68
N VAL A 15 -7.15 -1.38 7.30
CA VAL A 15 -6.77 0.03 7.38
C VAL A 15 -6.20 0.33 8.77
N ILE A 16 -5.03 0.97 8.76
CA ILE A 16 -4.31 1.36 9.97
C ILE A 16 -4.49 2.85 10.19
N LEU A 17 -5.11 3.21 11.31
CA LEU A 17 -5.34 4.57 11.76
C LEU A 17 -4.52 4.87 13.02
N GLY A 18 -4.35 6.14 13.34
CA GLY A 18 -3.70 6.59 14.56
C GLY A 18 -2.96 7.92 14.39
N PRO A 19 -2.55 8.57 15.50
CA PRO A 19 -1.85 9.83 15.50
C PRO A 19 -0.58 9.83 14.66
N SER A 20 -0.16 11.00 14.17
CA SER A 20 1.13 11.16 13.51
C SER A 20 2.27 10.73 14.45
N GLY A 21 3.28 10.05 13.91
CA GLY A 21 4.43 9.57 14.69
C GLY A 21 4.17 8.35 15.59
N CYS A 22 2.97 7.76 15.60
CA CYS A 22 2.68 6.57 16.43
C CYS A 22 3.31 5.27 15.90
N GLY A 23 3.94 5.28 14.70
CA GLY A 23 4.68 4.15 14.15
C GLY A 23 4.00 3.39 12.99
N LYS A 24 2.95 3.92 12.37
CA LYS A 24 2.23 3.29 11.24
C LYS A 24 3.14 2.98 10.06
N SER A 25 3.84 3.99 9.54
CA SER A 25 4.79 3.83 8.41
C SER A 25 5.95 2.92 8.76
N THR A 26 6.48 3.01 9.99
CA THR A 26 7.51 2.10 10.48
C THR A 26 7.00 0.65 10.47
N PHE A 27 5.75 0.43 10.87
CA PHE A 27 5.14 -0.90 10.83
C PHE A 27 5.06 -1.46 9.41
N LEU A 28 4.55 -0.67 8.43
CA LEU A 28 4.54 -1.09 7.04
C LEU A 28 5.95 -1.40 6.50
N ARG A 29 6.92 -0.56 6.82
CA ARG A 29 8.32 -0.74 6.39
C ARG A 29 8.95 -2.00 6.99
N CYS A 30 8.61 -2.37 8.23
CA CYS A 30 9.02 -3.65 8.80
C CYS A 30 8.45 -4.83 8.01
N LEU A 31 7.18 -4.77 7.57
CA LEU A 31 6.55 -5.84 6.78
C LEU A 31 7.21 -6.05 5.42
N ASN A 32 7.85 -5.01 4.87
CA ASN A 32 8.59 -5.07 3.61
C ASN A 32 10.12 -5.17 3.80
N GLY A 33 10.58 -5.32 5.04
CA GLY A 33 12.01 -5.44 5.38
C GLY A 33 12.84 -4.19 5.04
N LEU A 34 12.22 -3.02 5.03
CA LEU A 34 12.89 -1.73 4.90
C LEU A 34 13.33 -1.18 6.26
N GLU A 35 12.70 -1.67 7.33
CA GLU A 35 13.08 -1.43 8.71
C GLU A 35 13.29 -2.78 9.42
N GLU A 36 14.31 -2.88 10.22
CA GLU A 36 14.66 -4.11 10.94
C GLU A 36 13.80 -4.28 12.19
N ILE A 37 13.27 -5.49 12.40
CA ILE A 37 12.61 -5.86 13.64
C ILE A 37 13.64 -6.44 14.63
N LYS A 38 13.68 -5.91 15.85
CA LYS A 38 14.59 -6.37 16.89
C LYS A 38 14.18 -7.70 17.54
N ARG A 39 12.86 -7.96 17.60
CA ARG A 39 12.27 -9.18 18.18
C ARG A 39 10.95 -9.49 17.49
N GLY A 40 10.60 -10.78 17.42
CA GLY A 40 9.41 -11.26 16.75
C GLY A 40 9.70 -11.83 15.38
N GLN A 41 8.65 -12.14 14.63
CA GLN A 41 8.74 -12.76 13.32
C GLN A 41 7.61 -12.25 12.43
N ILE A 42 7.81 -12.26 11.13
CA ILE A 42 6.79 -11.97 10.11
C ILE A 42 6.63 -13.25 9.28
N LEU A 43 5.45 -13.85 9.36
CA LEU A 43 5.15 -15.09 8.66
C LEU A 43 4.29 -14.82 7.44
N LEU A 44 4.68 -15.40 6.31
CA LEU A 44 3.84 -15.46 5.13
C LEU A 44 3.29 -16.89 5.00
N GLN A 45 1.97 -17.01 5.00
CA GLN A 45 1.29 -18.31 4.99
C GLN A 45 1.80 -19.17 3.83
N ASN A 46 2.04 -20.45 4.11
CA ASN A 46 2.57 -21.45 3.17
C ASN A 46 3.95 -21.15 2.57
N ALA A 47 4.68 -20.19 3.15
CA ALA A 47 5.99 -19.81 2.62
C ALA A 47 7.08 -19.73 3.69
N GLY A 48 6.74 -19.35 4.95
CA GLY A 48 7.66 -19.29 6.07
C GLY A 48 7.93 -17.89 6.59
N GLU A 49 8.99 -17.71 7.34
CA GLU A 49 9.40 -16.47 7.99
C GLU A 49 10.16 -15.57 7.00
N LEU A 50 9.71 -14.30 6.86
CA LEU A 50 10.34 -13.30 6.00
C LEU A 50 11.71 -12.89 6.58
N GLY A 51 12.69 -12.81 5.71
CA GLY A 51 14.07 -12.48 6.10
C GLY A 51 14.88 -13.67 6.60
N LYS A 52 14.25 -14.81 6.88
CA LYS A 52 14.89 -16.05 7.32
C LYS A 52 14.67 -17.18 6.32
N ASP A 53 13.44 -17.69 6.20
CA ASP A 53 13.10 -18.74 5.24
C ASP A 53 12.95 -18.17 3.83
N ILE A 54 12.45 -16.94 3.74
CA ILE A 54 12.28 -16.20 2.48
C ILE A 54 13.19 -14.97 2.49
N PRO A 55 14.23 -14.92 1.66
CA PRO A 55 15.07 -13.73 1.53
C PRO A 55 14.25 -12.50 1.14
N TRP A 56 14.57 -11.33 1.70
CA TRP A 56 13.84 -10.08 1.44
C TRP A 56 13.69 -9.71 -0.03
N VAL A 57 14.68 -10.06 -0.86
CA VAL A 57 14.61 -9.86 -2.33
C VAL A 57 13.43 -10.64 -2.95
N LYS A 58 13.14 -11.85 -2.45
CA LYS A 58 11.99 -12.65 -2.89
C LYS A 58 10.69 -12.18 -2.23
N ALA A 59 10.74 -11.82 -0.95
CA ALA A 59 9.58 -11.31 -0.21
C ALA A 59 9.02 -10.03 -0.87
N ARG A 60 9.88 -9.10 -1.28
CA ARG A 60 9.49 -7.84 -1.94
C ARG A 60 8.88 -8.01 -3.34
N GLN A 61 9.00 -9.18 -3.95
CA GLN A 61 8.28 -9.49 -5.19
C GLN A 61 6.83 -9.90 -4.92
N ARG A 62 6.55 -10.44 -3.71
CA ARG A 62 5.22 -10.87 -3.27
C ARG A 62 4.49 -9.80 -2.48
N ILE A 63 5.22 -8.87 -1.84
CA ILE A 63 4.69 -7.79 -1.03
C ILE A 63 5.09 -6.47 -1.69
N GLY A 64 4.17 -5.88 -2.44
CA GLY A 64 4.34 -4.55 -3.04
C GLY A 64 4.22 -3.45 -2.00
N MET A 65 4.87 -2.32 -2.23
CA MET A 65 4.71 -1.13 -1.38
C MET A 65 4.60 0.12 -2.25
N VAL A 66 3.64 0.97 -1.89
CA VAL A 66 3.41 2.28 -2.51
C VAL A 66 3.61 3.34 -1.44
N PHE A 67 4.53 4.26 -1.70
CA PHE A 67 4.97 5.28 -0.76
C PHE A 67 4.22 6.60 -0.96
N GLN A 68 4.25 7.44 0.05
CA GLN A 68 3.71 8.80 0.01
C GLN A 68 4.37 9.66 -1.08
N SER A 69 5.67 9.51 -1.32
CA SER A 69 6.49 10.33 -2.23
C SER A 69 6.69 9.72 -3.61
N TYR A 70 5.78 8.87 -4.08
CA TYR A 70 5.75 8.24 -5.42
C TYR A 70 6.95 7.36 -5.75
N GLU A 71 8.17 7.77 -5.40
CA GLU A 71 9.46 7.08 -5.64
C GLU A 71 9.67 6.66 -7.10
N LEU A 72 9.25 7.50 -8.05
CA LEU A 72 9.50 7.29 -9.48
C LEU A 72 10.90 7.75 -9.87
N PHE A 73 11.56 6.98 -10.72
CA PHE A 73 12.86 7.34 -11.30
C PHE A 73 12.67 8.47 -12.32
N ALA A 74 13.14 9.68 -12.00
CA ALA A 74 12.90 10.89 -12.80
C ALA A 74 13.49 10.84 -14.21
N HIS A 75 14.54 10.03 -14.42
CA HIS A 75 15.23 9.86 -15.69
C HIS A 75 14.64 8.74 -16.57
N LEU A 76 13.64 8.01 -16.09
CA LEU A 76 12.95 6.96 -16.83
C LEU A 76 11.55 7.44 -17.22
N SER A 77 11.08 6.99 -18.39
CA SER A 77 9.69 7.17 -18.80
C SER A 77 8.73 6.40 -17.87
N VAL A 78 7.42 6.67 -17.97
CA VAL A 78 6.39 5.94 -17.23
C VAL A 78 6.51 4.45 -17.46
N ILE A 79 6.56 4.01 -18.72
CA ILE A 79 6.64 2.59 -19.05
C ILE A 79 7.94 1.95 -18.55
N ASP A 80 9.08 2.65 -18.63
CA ASP A 80 10.35 2.12 -18.14
C ASP A 80 10.39 2.05 -16.60
N ASN A 81 9.72 2.98 -15.89
CA ASN A 81 9.50 2.88 -14.45
C ASN A 81 8.72 1.63 -14.06
N ILE A 82 7.64 1.33 -14.80
CA ILE A 82 6.77 0.18 -14.54
C ILE A 82 7.51 -1.14 -14.84
N LEU A 83 8.21 -1.19 -15.96
CA LEU A 83 8.86 -2.42 -16.45
C LEU A 83 10.17 -2.76 -15.73
N LEU A 84 10.75 -1.82 -14.96
CA LEU A 84 12.05 -2.02 -14.32
C LEU A 84 12.09 -3.28 -13.44
N GLY A 85 11.11 -3.46 -12.57
CA GLY A 85 10.99 -4.62 -11.69
C GLY A 85 10.76 -5.92 -12.46
N PRO A 86 9.72 -6.04 -13.28
CA PRO A 86 9.46 -7.22 -14.11
C PRO A 86 10.66 -7.68 -14.94
N LEU A 87 11.35 -6.75 -15.59
CA LEU A 87 12.49 -7.11 -16.47
C LEU A 87 13.77 -7.41 -15.68
N LYS A 88 14.14 -6.57 -14.69
CA LYS A 88 15.42 -6.69 -14.00
C LYS A 88 15.41 -7.72 -12.87
N VAL A 89 14.30 -7.81 -12.14
CA VAL A 89 14.18 -8.68 -10.95
C VAL A 89 13.55 -10.02 -11.32
N GLN A 90 12.40 -10.00 -12.01
CA GLN A 90 11.66 -11.23 -12.36
C GLN A 90 12.15 -11.88 -13.66
N LYS A 91 12.97 -11.18 -14.46
CA LYS A 91 13.49 -11.67 -15.75
C LYS A 91 12.39 -12.07 -16.74
N ARG A 92 11.25 -11.39 -16.68
CA ARG A 92 10.11 -11.63 -17.57
C ARG A 92 10.40 -11.15 -18.98
N ASP A 93 9.71 -11.75 -19.93
CA ASP A 93 9.72 -11.26 -21.33
C ASP A 93 9.18 -9.83 -21.40
N ARG A 94 9.82 -8.99 -22.23
CA ARG A 94 9.46 -7.57 -22.34
C ARG A 94 8.06 -7.38 -22.93
N ALA A 95 7.72 -8.14 -23.98
CA ALA A 95 6.43 -7.99 -24.64
C ALA A 95 5.26 -8.39 -23.73
N GLU A 96 5.44 -9.46 -22.94
CA GLU A 96 4.47 -9.89 -21.94
C GLU A 96 4.29 -8.84 -20.82
N ALA A 97 5.40 -8.35 -20.26
CA ALA A 97 5.37 -7.36 -19.20
C ALA A 97 4.78 -6.01 -19.68
N GLU A 98 5.09 -5.60 -20.92
CA GLU A 98 4.57 -4.39 -21.52
C GLU A 98 3.06 -4.49 -21.80
N LYS A 99 2.58 -5.63 -22.28
CA LYS A 99 1.14 -5.87 -22.44
C LYS A 99 0.38 -5.71 -21.11
N GLN A 100 0.90 -6.29 -20.03
CA GLN A 100 0.31 -6.13 -18.69
C GLN A 100 0.35 -4.67 -18.22
N ALA A 101 1.48 -3.99 -18.41
CA ALA A 101 1.62 -2.58 -18.07
C ALA A 101 0.61 -1.69 -18.83
N ASP A 102 0.39 -1.96 -20.10
CA ASP A 102 -0.58 -1.26 -20.95
C ASP A 102 -2.02 -1.45 -20.44
N GLU A 103 -2.38 -2.67 -20.03
CA GLU A 103 -3.70 -2.97 -19.45
C GLU A 103 -3.89 -2.22 -18.10
N LEU A 104 -2.88 -2.22 -17.24
CA LEU A 104 -2.91 -1.51 -15.97
C LEU A 104 -2.97 0.01 -16.17
N LEU A 105 -2.21 0.57 -17.12
CA LEU A 105 -2.25 2.00 -17.47
C LEU A 105 -3.62 2.42 -18.00
N LYS A 106 -4.27 1.60 -18.83
CA LYS A 106 -5.65 1.84 -19.29
C LYS A 106 -6.61 1.85 -18.11
N ARG A 107 -6.48 0.91 -17.19
CA ARG A 107 -7.33 0.81 -16.00
C ARG A 107 -7.26 2.06 -15.11
N VAL A 108 -6.11 2.71 -15.01
CA VAL A 108 -5.93 3.95 -14.23
C VAL A 108 -6.06 5.23 -15.07
N GLY A 109 -6.45 5.12 -16.36
CA GLY A 109 -6.68 6.25 -17.25
C GLY A 109 -5.41 7.01 -17.65
N LEU A 110 -4.26 6.33 -17.71
CA LEU A 110 -2.95 6.94 -17.99
C LEU A 110 -2.18 6.30 -19.16
N TYR A 111 -2.89 5.54 -20.01
CA TYR A 111 -2.25 4.89 -21.17
C TYR A 111 -1.58 5.90 -22.11
N ASP A 112 -2.21 7.05 -22.36
CA ASP A 112 -1.68 8.11 -23.21
C ASP A 112 -0.43 8.79 -22.62
N ARG A 113 -0.13 8.57 -21.34
CA ARG A 113 1.06 9.06 -20.64
C ARG A 113 2.20 8.04 -20.55
N LYS A 114 2.07 6.91 -21.21
CA LYS A 114 3.02 5.78 -21.21
C LYS A 114 4.47 6.22 -21.46
N ASN A 115 4.68 7.15 -22.39
CA ASN A 115 6.01 7.63 -22.78
C ASN A 115 6.42 8.95 -22.10
N ALA A 116 5.55 9.53 -21.25
CA ALA A 116 5.86 10.76 -20.50
C ALA A 116 6.91 10.50 -19.41
N TYR A 117 7.58 11.56 -18.97
CA TYR A 117 8.49 11.52 -17.82
C TYR A 117 7.80 12.02 -16.56
N PRO A 118 8.26 11.63 -15.35
CA PRO A 118 7.64 12.05 -14.09
C PRO A 118 7.47 13.57 -13.95
N ARG A 119 8.38 14.38 -14.49
CA ARG A 119 8.29 15.85 -14.47
C ARG A 119 7.07 16.41 -15.22
N GLU A 120 6.49 15.65 -16.14
CA GLU A 120 5.36 16.03 -16.99
C GLU A 120 4.00 15.62 -16.41
N LEU A 121 4.00 15.07 -15.19
CA LEU A 121 2.85 14.47 -14.55
C LEU A 121 2.43 15.23 -13.29
N SER A 122 1.11 15.28 -13.05
CA SER A 122 0.58 15.74 -11.77
C SER A 122 0.91 14.77 -10.62
N GLY A 123 0.74 15.23 -9.37
CA GLY A 123 0.94 14.39 -8.18
C GLY A 123 0.08 13.12 -8.22
N GLY A 124 -1.22 13.25 -8.50
CA GLY A 124 -2.14 12.13 -8.60
C GLY A 124 -1.81 11.16 -9.74
N GLN A 125 -1.32 11.67 -10.88
CA GLN A 125 -0.83 10.82 -11.97
C GLN A 125 0.39 10.03 -11.55
N LYS A 126 1.38 10.67 -10.90
CA LYS A 126 2.57 9.98 -10.35
C LYS A 126 2.19 8.88 -9.38
N GLN A 127 1.22 9.15 -8.49
CA GLN A 127 0.78 8.16 -7.51
C GLN A 127 0.09 6.96 -8.15
N ARG A 128 -0.78 7.18 -9.13
CA ARG A 128 -1.40 6.10 -9.90
C ARG A 128 -0.37 5.26 -10.66
N ILE A 129 0.67 5.89 -11.20
CA ILE A 129 1.78 5.16 -11.83
C ILE A 129 2.59 4.35 -10.81
N ALA A 130 2.83 4.88 -9.61
CA ALA A 130 3.49 4.13 -8.54
C ALA A 130 2.69 2.87 -8.13
N ILE A 131 1.35 2.99 -8.12
CA ILE A 131 0.45 1.83 -7.92
C ILE A 131 0.59 0.83 -9.07
N VAL A 132 0.53 1.27 -10.32
CA VAL A 132 0.69 0.42 -11.50
C VAL A 132 2.05 -0.29 -11.50
N ARG A 133 3.14 0.42 -11.15
CA ARG A 133 4.48 -0.15 -11.01
C ARG A 133 4.50 -1.29 -9.98
N SER A 134 3.85 -1.11 -8.85
CA SER A 134 3.73 -2.17 -7.83
C SER A 134 2.91 -3.36 -8.33
N LEU A 135 1.77 -3.11 -8.99
CA LEU A 135 0.88 -4.14 -9.54
C LEU A 135 1.52 -4.97 -10.65
N CYS A 136 2.39 -4.36 -11.47
CA CYS A 136 3.06 -5.04 -12.57
C CYS A 136 4.03 -6.15 -12.11
N MET A 137 4.40 -6.15 -10.83
CA MET A 137 5.15 -7.23 -10.17
C MET A 137 4.28 -8.44 -9.80
N ASN A 138 2.96 -8.39 -9.98
CA ASN A 138 1.98 -9.40 -9.53
C ASN A 138 2.09 -9.72 -8.03
N PRO A 139 2.04 -8.74 -7.14
CA PRO A 139 2.17 -8.96 -5.71
C PRO A 139 0.93 -9.68 -5.15
N GLU A 140 1.13 -10.45 -4.07
CA GLU A 140 0.04 -11.07 -3.30
C GLU A 140 -0.58 -10.09 -2.30
N ILE A 141 0.24 -9.14 -1.82
CA ILE A 141 -0.12 -8.14 -0.82
C ILE A 141 0.41 -6.78 -1.28
N ILE A 142 -0.37 -5.72 -1.09
CA ILE A 142 0.09 -4.35 -1.32
C ILE A 142 -0.03 -3.53 -0.03
N LEU A 143 1.05 -2.83 0.31
CA LEU A 143 1.15 -1.90 1.42
C LEU A 143 1.05 -0.47 0.89
N PHE A 144 0.13 0.32 1.42
CA PHE A 144 -0.06 1.73 1.07
C PHE A 144 0.31 2.62 2.26
N ASP A 145 1.35 3.44 2.11
CA ASP A 145 1.83 4.35 3.18
C ASP A 145 1.44 5.79 2.86
N GLU A 146 0.29 6.25 3.39
CA GLU A 146 -0.22 7.63 3.29
C GLU A 146 -0.20 8.20 1.85
N VAL A 147 -0.64 7.41 0.88
CA VAL A 147 -0.49 7.68 -0.56
C VAL A 147 -1.26 8.92 -1.07
N THR A 148 -2.09 9.55 -0.24
CA THR A 148 -2.83 10.77 -0.58
C THR A 148 -2.31 12.00 0.12
N ALA A 149 -1.43 11.88 1.11
CA ALA A 149 -1.04 12.99 1.99
C ALA A 149 -0.31 14.16 1.29
N ALA A 150 0.26 13.92 0.10
CA ALA A 150 0.96 14.93 -0.68
C ALA A 150 0.16 15.41 -1.91
N LEU A 151 -1.15 15.14 -1.95
CA LEU A 151 -2.02 15.42 -3.10
C LEU A 151 -3.03 16.51 -2.80
N ASP A 152 -3.38 17.28 -3.84
CA ASP A 152 -4.51 18.18 -3.81
C ASP A 152 -5.84 17.39 -3.73
N PRO A 153 -6.90 17.92 -3.09
CA PRO A 153 -8.17 17.22 -2.86
C PRO A 153 -8.81 16.61 -4.12
N GLU A 154 -8.68 17.28 -5.26
CA GLU A 154 -9.21 16.77 -6.54
C GLU A 154 -8.49 15.49 -6.99
N MET A 155 -7.18 15.41 -6.74
CA MET A 155 -6.34 14.26 -7.12
C MET A 155 -6.48 13.08 -6.14
N VAL A 156 -6.82 13.36 -4.88
CA VAL A 156 -7.04 12.34 -3.84
C VAL A 156 -8.08 11.34 -4.30
N ARG A 157 -9.23 11.81 -4.81
CA ARG A 157 -10.32 10.94 -5.24
C ARG A 157 -9.90 9.95 -6.31
N GLU A 158 -9.16 10.39 -7.33
CA GLU A 158 -8.71 9.53 -8.42
C GLU A 158 -7.81 8.38 -7.94
N VAL A 159 -6.96 8.64 -6.94
CA VAL A 159 -6.08 7.63 -6.34
C VAL A 159 -6.89 6.66 -5.47
N LEU A 160 -7.81 7.17 -4.66
CA LEU A 160 -8.68 6.34 -3.81
C LEU A 160 -9.60 5.44 -4.63
N ASP A 161 -10.13 5.90 -5.76
CA ASP A 161 -10.96 5.11 -6.67
C ASP A 161 -10.19 3.91 -7.25
N VAL A 162 -8.89 4.09 -7.55
CA VAL A 162 -8.02 2.97 -7.97
C VAL A 162 -7.90 1.93 -6.84
N ILE A 163 -7.66 2.36 -5.60
CA ILE A 163 -7.51 1.44 -4.45
C ILE A 163 -8.84 0.73 -4.14
N LEU A 164 -9.98 1.44 -4.23
CA LEU A 164 -11.31 0.83 -4.12
C LEU A 164 -11.55 -0.25 -5.19
N GLY A 165 -11.08 -0.02 -6.41
CA GLY A 165 -11.13 -1.02 -7.47
C GLY A 165 -10.32 -2.28 -7.13
N LEU A 166 -9.11 -2.12 -6.57
CA LEU A 166 -8.28 -3.24 -6.14
C LEU A 166 -8.92 -4.03 -4.99
N ALA A 167 -9.58 -3.35 -4.05
CA ALA A 167 -10.33 -4.00 -2.97
C ALA A 167 -11.47 -4.88 -3.51
N LYS A 168 -12.22 -4.37 -4.49
CA LYS A 168 -13.30 -5.13 -5.15
C LYS A 168 -12.78 -6.36 -5.91
N ASP A 169 -11.56 -6.30 -6.43
CA ASP A 169 -10.90 -7.44 -7.08
C ASP A 169 -10.34 -8.47 -6.08
N GLY A 170 -10.50 -8.25 -4.78
CA GLY A 170 -10.03 -9.17 -3.74
C GLY A 170 -8.54 -9.09 -3.45
N MET A 171 -7.88 -7.97 -3.74
CA MET A 171 -6.47 -7.75 -3.40
C MET A 171 -6.30 -7.65 -1.88
N THR A 172 -5.33 -8.37 -1.33
CA THR A 172 -4.94 -8.23 0.08
C THR A 172 -4.17 -6.93 0.28
N MET A 173 -4.63 -6.05 1.16
CA MET A 173 -4.03 -4.73 1.33
C MET A 173 -3.91 -4.31 2.79
N LEU A 174 -2.79 -3.65 3.11
CA LEU A 174 -2.64 -2.83 4.32
C LEU A 174 -2.54 -1.37 3.90
N ILE A 175 -3.39 -0.53 4.47
CA ILE A 175 -3.49 0.88 4.08
C ILE A 175 -3.33 1.75 5.31
N VAL A 176 -2.30 2.60 5.32
CA VAL A 176 -2.19 3.73 6.24
C VAL A 176 -2.78 4.96 5.56
N THR A 177 -3.78 5.58 6.17
CA THR A 177 -4.46 6.75 5.62
C THR A 177 -5.00 7.65 6.72
N HIS A 178 -5.25 8.92 6.39
CA HIS A 178 -6.01 9.87 7.20
C HIS A 178 -7.42 10.12 6.63
N GLU A 179 -7.78 9.48 5.52
CA GLU A 179 -9.06 9.61 4.83
C GLU A 179 -10.13 8.72 5.52
N MET A 180 -10.83 9.25 6.52
CA MET A 180 -11.76 8.48 7.35
C MET A 180 -12.94 7.90 6.55
N ASN A 181 -13.50 8.67 5.61
CA ASN A 181 -14.60 8.21 4.76
C ASN A 181 -14.17 7.06 3.85
N PHE A 182 -12.96 7.15 3.30
CA PHE A 182 -12.38 6.09 2.50
C PHE A 182 -12.12 4.84 3.37
N ALA A 183 -11.51 5.00 4.54
CA ALA A 183 -11.26 3.92 5.48
C ALA A 183 -12.56 3.17 5.82
N ARG A 184 -13.65 3.89 6.08
CA ARG A 184 -14.97 3.32 6.36
C ARG A 184 -15.52 2.51 5.17
N GLN A 185 -15.25 2.93 3.96
CA GLN A 185 -15.78 2.33 2.74
C GLN A 185 -14.96 1.11 2.28
N VAL A 186 -13.63 1.14 2.45
CA VAL A 186 -12.73 0.14 1.86
C VAL A 186 -12.37 -0.98 2.82
N ALA A 187 -12.32 -0.71 4.13
CA ALA A 187 -11.77 -1.65 5.09
C ALA A 187 -12.72 -2.81 5.41
N ASN A 188 -12.14 -4.00 5.54
CA ASN A 188 -12.77 -5.11 6.23
C ASN A 188 -12.54 -5.00 7.75
N ARG A 189 -11.39 -4.45 8.15
CA ARG A 189 -11.00 -4.24 9.53
C ARG A 189 -10.19 -2.96 9.70
N ILE A 190 -10.48 -2.23 10.77
CA ILE A 190 -9.70 -1.07 11.23
C ILE A 190 -8.77 -1.53 12.35
N VAL A 191 -7.52 -1.09 12.28
CA VAL A 191 -6.51 -1.26 13.32
C VAL A 191 -6.10 0.14 13.79
N PHE A 192 -6.36 0.48 15.04
CA PHE A 192 -5.94 1.75 15.61
C PHE A 192 -4.63 1.58 16.37
N MET A 193 -3.63 2.37 15.99
CA MET A 193 -2.30 2.37 16.62
C MET A 193 -2.07 3.65 17.42
N ASP A 194 -1.48 3.51 18.60
CA ASP A 194 -0.93 4.62 19.40
C ASP A 194 0.36 4.19 20.08
N LYS A 195 1.33 5.10 20.18
CA LYS A 195 2.63 4.92 20.87
C LYS A 195 3.35 3.60 20.54
N GLY A 196 3.21 3.15 19.29
CA GLY A 196 3.87 1.95 18.78
C GLY A 196 3.16 0.62 19.12
N GLN A 197 1.91 0.67 19.56
CA GLN A 197 1.09 -0.48 19.90
C GLN A 197 -0.23 -0.47 19.15
N ILE A 198 -0.84 -1.63 18.95
CA ILE A 198 -2.23 -1.75 18.53
C ILE A 198 -3.10 -1.57 19.77
N ILE A 199 -3.95 -0.56 19.77
CA ILE A 199 -4.84 -0.22 20.87
C ILE A 199 -6.22 -0.83 20.67
N GLU A 200 -6.69 -0.87 19.43
CA GLU A 200 -8.03 -1.34 19.09
C GLU A 200 -8.02 -1.99 17.69
N GLN A 201 -8.84 -3.03 17.55
CA GLN A 201 -9.14 -3.65 16.25
C GLN A 201 -10.65 -3.89 16.21
N ALA A 202 -11.32 -3.42 15.16
CA ALA A 202 -12.75 -3.57 15.00
C ALA A 202 -13.16 -3.56 13.52
N LYS A 203 -14.38 -3.99 13.23
CA LYS A 203 -15.01 -3.73 11.93
C LYS A 203 -15.25 -2.23 11.76
N PRO A 204 -15.27 -1.70 10.53
CA PRO A 204 -15.48 -0.28 10.30
C PRO A 204 -16.75 0.27 10.98
N GLU A 205 -17.86 -0.46 10.88
CA GLU A 205 -19.13 -0.06 11.50
C GLU A 205 -18.97 0.16 13.00
N ASP A 206 -18.39 -0.80 13.70
CA ASP A 206 -18.19 -0.73 15.15
C ASP A 206 -17.21 0.39 15.54
N PHE A 207 -16.09 0.48 14.81
CA PHE A 207 -15.03 1.46 15.08
C PHE A 207 -15.53 2.90 14.95
N PHE A 208 -16.31 3.21 13.91
CA PHE A 208 -16.78 4.57 13.64
C PHE A 208 -18.04 4.96 14.42
N THR A 209 -18.83 4.00 14.93
CA THR A 209 -20.06 4.29 15.68
C THR A 209 -19.89 4.18 17.20
N ASN A 210 -19.08 3.22 17.65
CA ASN A 210 -18.89 2.94 19.07
C ASN A 210 -17.46 2.52 19.40
N PRO A 211 -16.47 3.43 19.24
CA PRO A 211 -15.07 3.13 19.56
C PRO A 211 -14.92 2.76 21.03
N THR A 212 -14.21 1.67 21.32
CA THR A 212 -14.07 1.14 22.68
C THR A 212 -13.01 1.86 23.50
N ARG A 213 -12.14 2.65 22.87
CA ARG A 213 -11.05 3.38 23.52
C ARG A 213 -11.22 4.89 23.40
N ALA A 214 -10.97 5.60 24.50
CA ALA A 214 -11.07 7.05 24.55
C ALA A 214 -10.16 7.76 23.51
N VAL A 215 -8.97 7.21 23.25
CA VAL A 215 -8.03 7.74 22.26
C VAL A 215 -8.57 7.63 20.84
N SER A 216 -9.21 6.49 20.50
CA SER A 216 -9.87 6.30 19.20
C SER A 216 -11.01 7.32 19.02
N TYR A 217 -11.81 7.53 20.07
CA TYR A 217 -12.90 8.48 20.08
C TYR A 217 -12.44 9.93 19.87
N THR A 218 -11.35 10.34 20.52
CA THR A 218 -10.79 11.68 20.37
C THR A 218 -10.26 11.91 18.95
N HIS A 219 -9.61 10.90 18.37
CA HIS A 219 -9.06 10.99 17.01
C HIS A 219 -10.14 11.09 15.91
N LEU A 220 -11.31 10.48 16.12
CA LEU A 220 -12.43 10.53 15.17
C LEU A 220 -13.18 11.87 15.16
N ARG A 221 -12.99 12.70 16.21
CA ARG A 221 -13.65 14.02 16.35
C ARG A 221 -12.75 15.21 16.08
N ALA A 222 -11.45 14.98 15.88
CA ALA A 222 -10.46 16.00 15.52
C ALA A 222 -10.38 16.19 14.01
#